data_df4baed173f237ca225a4210352a8ced
#
_entry.id   df4baed173f237ca225a4210352a8ced
#
_cell.length_a   1.000
_cell.length_b   1.000
_cell.length_c   1.000
_cell.angle_alpha   90.00
_cell.angle_beta   90.00
_cell.angle_gamma   90.00
#
_symmetry.space_group_name_H-M   'P 1'
#
loop_
_entity.id
_entity.type
_entity.pdbx_description
1 polymer ?
#
loop_
_entity_poly.entity_id
_entity_poly.type
_entity_poly.pdbx_seq_one_letter_code
_entity_poly.pdbx_strand_id
1 'polypeptide(L)'
;MRWRKRFFPGKKRYFMGGELTDQNGLDATAEPSSYRAVDAETYFRPSCLPVLNTAIESSFFNPYIDRPWKSIHLPQSLTLAPEKTVLHYFSVLREAENLTDEKAGGCGTVGQARIPFPLAYAFFSPACRKKHSYKAFLASFEGIGQTHLIKLNQLEGLRYFVEIETIQGSNQNVTFFAYYHGIVQLEKHNGRFLIGRITWYGEDFLCAAYHLWQHNAETSLDIKFGSWCKLIKKRWPVRQNGYVKTIDFDGTDGGHYRFIYFQLTNGTDVLAKQLRKNSSGQWELIHLDADGCL
;
A
#
# COMPACT_ATOMS: atom_id res chain seq x y z
N MET A 1 4.46 -13.05 -38.09
CA MET A 1 3.53 -13.70 -37.14
C MET A 1 3.36 -12.76 -35.95
N ARG A 2 2.28 -11.97 -35.89
CA ARG A 2 2.04 -10.94 -34.82
C ARG A 2 1.43 -11.63 -33.62
N TRP A 3 2.18 -11.79 -32.52
CA TRP A 3 1.65 -12.16 -31.22
C TRP A 3 0.94 -10.95 -30.60
N ARG A 4 -0.38 -10.85 -30.76
CA ARG A 4 -1.21 -9.96 -29.93
C ARG A 4 -1.30 -10.58 -28.55
N LYS A 5 -0.54 -10.08 -27.58
CA LYS A 5 -0.80 -10.30 -26.16
C LYS A 5 -2.20 -9.74 -25.87
N ARG A 6 -3.18 -10.62 -25.65
CA ARG A 6 -4.46 -10.22 -25.04
C ARG A 6 -4.16 -9.85 -23.60
N PHE A 7 -4.15 -8.57 -23.30
CA PHE A 7 -4.25 -8.11 -21.93
C PHE A 7 -5.64 -8.52 -21.41
N PHE A 8 -5.69 -9.55 -20.59
CA PHE A 8 -6.85 -9.78 -19.74
C PHE A 8 -6.72 -8.76 -18.60
N PRO A 9 -7.73 -7.90 -18.35
CA PRO A 9 -7.73 -7.08 -17.17
C PRO A 9 -7.70 -7.99 -15.95
N GLY A 10 -6.65 -7.89 -15.11
CA GLY A 10 -6.49 -8.68 -13.90
C GLY A 10 -7.76 -8.59 -13.05
N LYS A 11 -8.19 -9.69 -12.44
CA LYS A 11 -9.36 -9.72 -11.57
C LYS A 11 -9.10 -8.81 -10.37
N LYS A 12 -9.81 -7.69 -10.29
CA LYS A 12 -9.80 -6.83 -9.11
C LYS A 12 -10.54 -7.52 -7.98
N ARG A 13 -9.89 -7.68 -6.84
CA ARG A 13 -10.49 -8.24 -5.63
C ARG A 13 -10.63 -7.14 -4.57
N TYR A 14 -11.75 -7.11 -3.86
CA TYR A 14 -11.91 -6.23 -2.71
C TYR A 14 -11.17 -6.84 -1.53
N PHE A 15 -10.13 -6.14 -1.03
CA PHE A 15 -9.20 -6.61 -0.03
C PHE A 15 -8.86 -5.47 0.93
N MET A 16 -8.92 -5.72 2.24
CA MET A 16 -8.61 -4.75 3.30
C MET A 16 -9.22 -3.35 3.07
N GLY A 17 -10.51 -3.31 2.72
CA GLY A 17 -11.23 -2.06 2.46
C GLY A 17 -10.90 -1.37 1.14
N GLY A 18 -10.05 -1.96 0.29
CA GLY A 18 -9.61 -1.42 -1.00
C GLY A 18 -9.69 -2.40 -2.16
N GLU A 19 -9.29 -1.95 -3.34
CA GLU A 19 -9.17 -2.79 -4.54
C GLU A 19 -7.74 -3.33 -4.62
N LEU A 20 -7.54 -4.65 -4.51
CA LEU A 20 -6.27 -5.33 -4.81
C LEU A 20 -6.16 -5.54 -6.32
N THR A 21 -5.06 -5.08 -6.88
CA THR A 21 -4.76 -5.20 -8.32
C THR A 21 -3.55 -6.11 -8.48
N ASP A 22 -3.70 -7.16 -9.27
CA ASP A 22 -2.59 -8.02 -9.67
C ASP A 22 -1.81 -7.31 -10.77
N GLN A 23 -0.64 -6.77 -10.44
CA GLN A 23 0.25 -6.17 -11.46
C GLN A 23 0.98 -7.21 -12.30
N ASN A 24 1.13 -8.46 -11.82
CA ASN A 24 1.97 -9.46 -12.48
C ASN A 24 1.27 -10.77 -12.87
N GLY A 25 -0.05 -10.87 -12.69
CA GLY A 25 -0.77 -12.10 -13.02
C GLY A 25 -0.34 -13.32 -12.19
N LEU A 26 0.34 -13.10 -11.08
CA LEU A 26 0.65 -14.14 -10.10
C LEU A 26 -0.50 -14.19 -9.11
N ASP A 27 -1.07 -15.37 -8.97
CA ASP A 27 -2.13 -15.65 -8.02
C ASP A 27 -1.61 -15.37 -6.59
N ALA A 28 -2.23 -14.43 -5.89
CA ALA A 28 -1.95 -14.15 -4.48
C ALA A 28 -2.32 -15.33 -3.55
N THR A 29 -2.48 -16.52 -4.11
CA THR A 29 -2.77 -17.78 -3.43
C THR A 29 -1.60 -18.75 -3.49
N ALA A 30 -0.41 -18.35 -3.96
CA ALA A 30 0.78 -19.20 -3.86
C ALA A 30 1.12 -19.39 -2.38
N GLU A 31 0.68 -20.49 -1.81
CA GLU A 31 1.08 -20.92 -0.47
C GLU A 31 2.60 -21.16 -0.46
N PRO A 32 3.31 -20.64 0.55
CA PRO A 32 4.74 -20.89 0.65
C PRO A 32 4.99 -22.39 0.85
N SER A 33 5.62 -23.01 -0.12
CA SER A 33 6.04 -24.40 -0.04
C SER A 33 7.22 -24.56 0.91
N SER A 34 7.06 -25.43 1.92
CA SER A 34 8.05 -25.93 2.87
C SER A 34 8.69 -24.95 3.85
N TYR A 35 8.20 -25.00 5.09
CA TYR A 35 8.82 -24.32 6.24
C TYR A 35 10.06 -25.09 6.73
N ARG A 36 11.22 -24.43 6.71
CA ARG A 36 12.32 -24.76 7.64
C ARG A 36 12.01 -24.08 8.97
N ALA A 37 12.31 -24.75 10.09
CA ALA A 37 12.23 -24.15 11.41
C ALA A 37 13.03 -22.83 11.43
N VAL A 38 12.35 -21.73 11.66
CA VAL A 38 12.90 -20.38 11.64
C VAL A 38 12.85 -19.83 13.05
N ASP A 39 13.86 -19.03 13.40
CA ASP A 39 13.96 -18.34 14.68
C ASP A 39 12.71 -17.48 14.94
N ALA A 40 12.12 -17.58 16.12
CA ALA A 40 10.88 -16.90 16.48
C ALA A 40 10.96 -15.38 16.34
N GLU A 41 12.13 -14.76 16.57
CA GLU A 41 12.30 -13.31 16.39
C GLU A 41 12.18 -12.88 14.93
N THR A 42 12.57 -13.72 13.99
CA THR A 42 12.42 -13.46 12.55
C THR A 42 10.95 -13.50 12.12
N TYR A 43 10.09 -14.19 12.88
CA TYR A 43 8.64 -14.24 12.61
C TYR A 43 7.89 -13.01 13.10
N PHE A 44 8.35 -12.35 14.17
CA PHE A 44 7.57 -11.27 14.78
C PHE A 44 7.57 -9.96 13.98
N ARG A 45 8.56 -9.69 13.17
CA ARG A 45 8.62 -8.56 12.24
C ARG A 45 9.80 -8.68 11.27
N PRO A 46 9.63 -9.46 10.18
CA PRO A 46 10.72 -9.69 9.21
C PRO A 46 11.23 -8.41 8.55
N SER A 47 10.39 -7.36 8.44
CA SER A 47 10.79 -6.08 7.87
C SER A 47 11.79 -5.31 8.73
N CYS A 48 11.81 -5.54 10.04
CA CYS A 48 12.59 -4.75 11.02
C CYS A 48 12.41 -3.22 10.89
N LEU A 49 11.39 -2.77 10.15
CA LEU A 49 11.09 -1.35 9.93
C LEU A 49 10.24 -0.79 11.08
N PRO A 50 10.36 0.51 11.39
CA PRO A 50 9.50 1.15 12.37
C PRO A 50 8.02 1.01 12.00
N VAL A 51 7.17 0.73 13.00
CA VAL A 51 5.72 0.79 12.86
C VAL A 51 5.27 2.22 13.09
N LEU A 52 4.57 2.80 12.12
CA LEU A 52 4.11 4.18 12.15
C LEU A 52 2.75 4.33 12.86
N ASN A 53 1.87 3.33 12.72
CA ASN A 53 0.58 3.32 13.41
C ASN A 53 0.76 2.93 14.89
N THR A 54 0.19 3.75 15.78
CA THR A 54 0.30 3.57 17.23
C THR A 54 -0.69 2.55 17.74
N ALA A 55 -0.33 1.85 18.82
CA ALA A 55 -1.29 1.05 19.60
C ALA A 55 -2.34 1.97 20.24
N ILE A 56 -3.57 1.50 20.29
CA ILE A 56 -4.69 2.21 20.91
C ILE A 56 -5.08 1.46 22.17
N GLU A 57 -5.20 2.17 23.28
CA GLU A 57 -5.65 1.59 24.53
C GLU A 57 -7.02 0.92 24.39
N SER A 58 -7.16 -0.27 24.94
CA SER A 58 -8.39 -1.07 24.82
C SER A 58 -9.64 -0.31 25.30
N SER A 59 -9.49 0.52 26.33
CA SER A 59 -10.55 1.39 26.87
C SER A 59 -11.18 2.33 25.82
N PHE A 60 -10.42 2.72 24.80
CA PHE A 60 -10.92 3.54 23.70
C PHE A 60 -12.06 2.85 22.94
N PHE A 61 -12.08 1.52 22.92
CA PHE A 61 -13.09 0.75 22.19
C PHE A 61 -14.34 0.45 23.01
N ASN A 62 -14.34 0.69 24.33
CA ASN A 62 -15.49 0.42 25.20
C ASN A 62 -16.81 1.01 24.71
N PRO A 63 -16.87 2.25 24.15
CA PRO A 63 -18.12 2.82 23.65
C PRO A 63 -18.65 2.13 22.38
N TYR A 64 -17.86 1.26 21.76
CA TYR A 64 -18.18 0.61 20.48
C TYR A 64 -18.53 -0.86 20.63
N ILE A 65 -18.35 -1.44 21.82
CA ILE A 65 -18.68 -2.84 22.11
C ILE A 65 -20.19 -3.05 21.91
N ASP A 66 -20.56 -4.12 21.21
CA ASP A 66 -21.94 -4.54 20.92
C ASP A 66 -22.81 -3.48 20.21
N ARG A 67 -22.18 -2.46 19.65
CA ARG A 67 -22.90 -1.44 18.88
C ARG A 67 -23.04 -1.83 17.42
N PRO A 68 -24.24 -1.69 16.83
CA PRO A 68 -24.41 -1.88 15.40
C PRO A 68 -23.60 -0.82 14.64
N TRP A 69 -22.92 -1.23 13.57
CA TRP A 69 -22.03 -0.35 12.80
C TRP A 69 -22.71 0.97 12.34
N LYS A 70 -24.03 0.95 12.14
CA LYS A 70 -24.83 2.13 11.75
C LYS A 70 -24.89 3.22 12.83
N SER A 71 -24.73 2.85 14.09
CA SER A 71 -24.73 3.78 15.22
C SER A 71 -23.34 4.28 15.61
N ILE A 72 -22.29 3.80 14.92
CA ILE A 72 -20.91 4.20 15.17
C ILE A 72 -20.66 5.58 14.54
N HIS A 73 -20.27 6.53 15.37
CA HIS A 73 -19.83 7.85 14.94
C HIS A 73 -18.33 7.98 15.13
N LEU A 74 -17.61 8.23 14.03
CA LEU A 74 -16.17 8.46 14.05
C LEU A 74 -15.88 9.80 14.75
N PRO A 75 -15.06 9.81 15.83
CA PRO A 75 -14.63 11.05 16.46
C PRO A 75 -14.03 12.02 15.46
N GLN A 76 -14.45 13.29 15.52
CA GLN A 76 -14.01 14.30 14.54
C GLN A 76 -12.50 14.51 14.59
N SER A 77 -11.89 14.44 15.78
CA SER A 77 -10.44 14.59 15.99
C SER A 77 -9.59 13.64 15.14
N LEU A 78 -10.12 12.46 14.81
CA LEU A 78 -9.39 11.46 14.01
C LEU A 78 -9.30 11.81 12.51
N THR A 79 -10.04 12.86 12.05
CA THR A 79 -10.19 13.16 10.62
C THR A 79 -9.99 14.63 10.26
N LEU A 80 -9.34 15.41 11.14
CA LEU A 80 -9.10 16.85 10.93
C LEU A 80 -7.91 17.15 10.02
N ALA A 81 -6.92 16.25 9.96
CA ALA A 81 -5.73 16.41 9.13
C ALA A 81 -5.57 15.18 8.24
N PRO A 82 -5.25 15.37 6.93
CA PRO A 82 -5.29 14.28 5.96
C PRO A 82 -4.30 13.15 6.28
N GLU A 83 -3.04 13.46 6.54
CA GLU A 83 -2.03 12.44 6.89
C GLU A 83 -2.38 11.71 8.20
N LYS A 84 -2.83 12.46 9.21
CA LYS A 84 -3.28 11.86 10.48
C LYS A 84 -4.50 10.96 10.31
N THR A 85 -5.40 11.28 9.36
CA THR A 85 -6.54 10.42 9.04
C THR A 85 -6.08 9.04 8.58
N VAL A 86 -5.05 8.98 7.72
CA VAL A 86 -4.46 7.72 7.28
C VAL A 86 -3.82 6.98 8.47
N LEU A 87 -3.02 7.68 9.28
CA LEU A 87 -2.40 7.10 10.48
C LEU A 87 -3.45 6.55 11.44
N HIS A 88 -4.49 7.30 11.77
CA HIS A 88 -5.54 6.88 12.68
C HIS A 88 -6.33 5.68 12.15
N TYR A 89 -6.61 5.64 10.85
CA TYR A 89 -7.25 4.49 10.21
C TYR A 89 -6.43 3.21 10.43
N PHE A 90 -5.13 3.27 10.14
CA PHE A 90 -4.26 2.11 10.36
C PHE A 90 -4.00 1.82 11.85
N SER A 91 -4.04 2.82 12.72
CA SER A 91 -3.99 2.58 14.17
C SER A 91 -5.22 1.82 14.68
N VAL A 92 -6.41 2.16 14.18
CA VAL A 92 -7.62 1.38 14.48
C VAL A 92 -7.52 -0.05 13.93
N LEU A 93 -7.00 -0.22 12.71
CA LEU A 93 -6.82 -1.54 12.11
C LEU A 93 -5.73 -2.39 12.79
N ARG A 94 -4.77 -1.76 13.47
CA ARG A 94 -3.76 -2.47 14.24
C ARG A 94 -4.39 -3.32 15.36
N GLU A 95 -5.47 -2.83 15.95
CA GLU A 95 -6.19 -3.50 17.03
C GLU A 95 -7.29 -4.46 16.52
N ALA A 96 -7.48 -4.52 15.19
CA ALA A 96 -8.51 -5.33 14.57
C ALA A 96 -7.98 -6.68 14.12
N GLU A 97 -8.81 -7.72 14.28
CA GLU A 97 -8.53 -9.07 13.83
C GLU A 97 -9.77 -9.72 13.25
N ASN A 98 -9.61 -10.45 12.16
CA ASN A 98 -10.68 -11.23 11.53
C ASN A 98 -10.18 -12.62 11.07
N LEU A 99 -9.48 -13.32 11.97
CA LEU A 99 -9.18 -14.73 11.77
C LEU A 99 -10.47 -15.56 11.80
N THR A 100 -10.52 -16.62 11.01
CA THR A 100 -11.64 -17.55 10.89
C THR A 100 -11.14 -18.98 11.07
N ASP A 101 -12.06 -19.94 11.23
CA ASP A 101 -11.69 -21.35 11.34
C ASP A 101 -11.00 -21.87 10.07
N GLU A 102 -11.32 -21.29 8.88
CA GLU A 102 -10.68 -21.63 7.62
C GLU A 102 -9.35 -20.88 7.40
N LYS A 103 -9.13 -19.77 8.14
CA LYS A 103 -7.92 -18.96 8.06
C LYS A 103 -7.46 -18.58 9.46
N ALA A 104 -7.09 -19.60 10.20
CA ALA A 104 -6.60 -19.47 11.56
C ALA A 104 -5.07 -19.28 11.59
N GLY A 105 -4.56 -18.96 12.77
CA GLY A 105 -3.15 -18.94 13.08
C GLY A 105 -2.87 -19.46 14.48
N GLY A 106 -1.70 -20.06 14.65
CA GLY A 106 -1.36 -20.83 15.86
C GLY A 106 -1.13 -20.04 17.15
N CYS A 107 -1.25 -18.70 17.13
CA CYS A 107 -1.15 -17.86 18.33
C CYS A 107 -2.45 -17.08 18.52
N GLY A 108 -2.92 -17.00 19.75
CA GLY A 108 -4.10 -16.20 20.09
C GLY A 108 -3.95 -14.73 19.69
N THR A 109 -5.07 -14.06 19.61
CA THR A 109 -5.17 -12.69 19.18
C THR A 109 -4.57 -11.72 20.20
N VAL A 110 -3.91 -10.70 19.71
CA VAL A 110 -3.35 -9.62 20.54
C VAL A 110 -4.23 -8.37 20.49
N GLY A 111 -5.25 -8.36 19.61
CA GLY A 111 -6.10 -7.20 19.34
C GLY A 111 -7.48 -7.28 19.99
N GLN A 112 -8.36 -6.36 19.59
CA GLN A 112 -9.74 -6.24 20.05
C GLN A 112 -10.71 -7.05 19.16
N ALA A 113 -10.22 -8.09 18.49
CA ALA A 113 -10.99 -8.92 17.57
C ALA A 113 -11.74 -8.06 16.53
N ARG A 114 -13.06 -8.22 16.39
CA ARG A 114 -13.86 -7.51 15.40
C ARG A 114 -14.39 -6.14 15.86
N ILE A 115 -14.17 -5.75 17.12
CA ILE A 115 -14.69 -4.51 17.70
C ILE A 115 -14.20 -3.25 16.94
N PRO A 116 -12.94 -3.16 16.47
CA PRO A 116 -12.47 -1.96 15.75
C PRO A 116 -13.05 -1.78 14.34
N PHE A 117 -13.54 -2.85 13.66
CA PHE A 117 -13.96 -2.75 12.25
C PHE A 117 -15.12 -1.79 11.99
N PRO A 118 -16.18 -1.67 12.83
CA PRO A 118 -17.21 -0.66 12.63
C PRO A 118 -16.64 0.76 12.61
N LEU A 119 -15.67 1.04 13.50
CA LEU A 119 -14.99 2.33 13.56
C LEU A 119 -14.08 2.53 12.33
N ALA A 120 -13.31 1.52 11.93
CA ALA A 120 -12.49 1.56 10.71
C ALA A 120 -13.36 1.83 9.46
N TYR A 121 -14.54 1.19 9.36
CA TYR A 121 -15.47 1.44 8.28
C TYR A 121 -16.01 2.88 8.27
N ALA A 122 -16.12 3.52 9.42
CA ALA A 122 -16.58 4.90 9.52
C ALA A 122 -15.57 5.93 8.96
N PHE A 123 -14.30 5.57 8.74
CA PHE A 123 -13.32 6.41 8.05
C PHE A 123 -13.61 6.57 6.55
N PHE A 124 -14.41 5.69 5.95
CA PHE A 124 -14.74 5.77 4.53
C PHE A 124 -15.83 6.81 4.26
N SER A 125 -15.67 7.50 3.14
CA SER A 125 -16.66 8.49 2.69
C SER A 125 -18.03 7.86 2.46
N PRO A 126 -19.12 8.65 2.55
CA PRO A 126 -20.47 8.14 2.25
C PRO A 126 -20.58 7.51 0.87
N ALA A 127 -19.90 8.06 -0.14
CA ALA A 127 -19.87 7.53 -1.50
C ALA A 127 -19.20 6.14 -1.55
N CYS A 128 -18.06 5.98 -0.86
CA CYS A 128 -17.38 4.69 -0.76
C CYS A 128 -18.24 3.65 -0.02
N ARG A 129 -18.84 4.03 1.11
CA ARG A 129 -19.73 3.15 1.89
C ARG A 129 -21.01 2.75 1.16
N LYS A 130 -21.48 3.59 0.24
CA LYS A 130 -22.62 3.24 -0.65
C LYS A 130 -22.20 2.18 -1.67
N LYS A 131 -20.95 2.21 -2.13
CA LYS A 131 -20.39 1.23 -3.09
C LYS A 131 -20.05 -0.12 -2.44
N HIS A 132 -19.53 -0.09 -1.21
CA HIS A 132 -19.09 -1.27 -0.48
C HIS A 132 -19.79 -1.35 0.87
N SER A 133 -20.65 -2.35 1.06
CA SER A 133 -21.36 -2.56 2.33
C SER A 133 -20.41 -2.90 3.47
N TYR A 134 -20.85 -2.70 4.72
CA TYR A 134 -20.06 -3.11 5.90
C TYR A 134 -19.76 -4.62 5.91
N LYS A 135 -20.69 -5.45 5.44
CA LYS A 135 -20.46 -6.90 5.32
C LYS A 135 -19.33 -7.20 4.35
N ALA A 136 -19.32 -6.54 3.18
CA ALA A 136 -18.24 -6.70 2.21
C ALA A 136 -16.90 -6.16 2.76
N PHE A 137 -16.93 -5.03 3.46
CA PHE A 137 -15.75 -4.47 4.13
C PHE A 137 -15.17 -5.46 5.14
N LEU A 138 -15.97 -6.00 6.08
CA LEU A 138 -15.51 -6.96 7.06
C LEU A 138 -14.97 -8.24 6.40
N ALA A 139 -15.65 -8.76 5.40
CA ALA A 139 -15.20 -9.94 4.65
C ALA A 139 -13.87 -9.72 3.93
N SER A 140 -13.57 -8.47 3.54
CA SER A 140 -12.30 -8.14 2.88
C SER A 140 -11.06 -8.25 3.79
N PHE A 141 -11.27 -8.40 5.10
CA PHE A 141 -10.23 -8.63 6.12
C PHE A 141 -10.17 -10.07 6.60
N GLU A 142 -10.90 -10.99 5.96
CA GLU A 142 -10.90 -12.40 6.37
C GLU A 142 -9.49 -13.00 6.32
N GLY A 143 -9.06 -13.57 7.46
CA GLY A 143 -7.72 -14.12 7.65
C GLY A 143 -6.66 -13.08 8.06
N ILE A 144 -7.01 -11.81 8.21
CA ILE A 144 -6.07 -10.79 8.71
C ILE A 144 -6.10 -10.77 10.24
N GLY A 145 -4.93 -11.04 10.86
CA GLY A 145 -4.76 -11.02 12.31
C GLY A 145 -4.20 -9.71 12.84
N GLN A 146 -3.37 -9.02 12.07
CA GLN A 146 -2.81 -7.72 12.46
C GLN A 146 -2.36 -6.91 11.23
N THR A 147 -2.35 -5.58 11.34
CA THR A 147 -1.91 -4.67 10.28
C THR A 147 -0.96 -3.61 10.84
N HIS A 148 0.26 -3.56 10.32
CA HIS A 148 1.26 -2.55 10.63
C HIS A 148 1.48 -1.63 9.44
N LEU A 149 1.36 -0.32 9.65
CA LEU A 149 1.77 0.68 8.67
C LEU A 149 3.27 0.91 8.82
N ILE A 150 4.06 0.61 7.79
CA ILE A 150 5.52 0.70 7.83
C ILE A 150 6.09 1.85 7.00
N LYS A 151 5.35 2.33 5.99
CA LYS A 151 5.70 3.54 5.24
C LYS A 151 4.46 4.38 4.97
N LEU A 152 4.63 5.70 4.97
CA LEU A 152 3.59 6.68 4.64
C LEU A 152 4.24 7.89 4.00
N ASN A 153 3.81 8.24 2.79
CA ASN A 153 4.27 9.45 2.09
C ASN A 153 3.12 10.11 1.34
N GLN A 154 3.04 11.41 1.43
CA GLN A 154 2.13 12.17 0.58
C GLN A 154 2.65 12.18 -0.86
N LEU A 155 1.77 11.86 -1.80
CA LEU A 155 2.03 11.98 -3.24
C LEU A 155 1.63 13.39 -3.71
N GLU A 156 0.53 13.50 -4.40
CA GLU A 156 -0.04 14.80 -4.79
C GLU A 156 -1.45 14.95 -4.19
N GLY A 157 -1.81 16.16 -3.84
CA GLY A 157 -3.12 16.47 -3.28
C GLY A 157 -3.44 15.66 -2.03
N LEU A 158 -4.54 14.92 -2.06
CA LEU A 158 -5.03 14.07 -0.97
C LEU A 158 -4.74 12.58 -1.22
N ARG A 159 -3.69 12.26 -1.96
CA ARG A 159 -3.24 10.88 -2.22
C ARG A 159 -2.01 10.57 -1.39
N TYR A 160 -2.01 9.40 -0.75
CA TYR A 160 -0.97 8.94 0.15
C TYR A 160 -0.50 7.55 -0.28
N PHE A 161 0.81 7.41 -0.50
CA PHE A 161 1.46 6.11 -0.59
C PHE A 161 1.54 5.51 0.80
N VAL A 162 1.22 4.23 0.90
CA VAL A 162 1.34 3.43 2.11
C VAL A 162 2.00 2.10 1.79
N GLU A 163 2.79 1.58 2.71
CA GLU A 163 3.22 0.18 2.71
C GLU A 163 2.88 -0.42 4.06
N ILE A 164 2.30 -1.61 4.03
CA ILE A 164 1.84 -2.32 5.23
C ILE A 164 2.44 -3.72 5.30
N GLU A 165 2.71 -4.14 6.52
CA GLU A 165 3.00 -5.51 6.92
C GLU A 165 1.75 -6.07 7.59
N THR A 166 1.32 -7.26 7.19
CA THR A 166 0.17 -7.95 7.79
C THR A 166 0.57 -9.29 8.35
N ILE A 167 -0.06 -9.68 9.46
CA ILE A 167 -0.05 -11.05 9.95
C ILE A 167 -1.33 -11.71 9.46
N GLN A 168 -1.20 -12.81 8.72
CA GLN A 168 -2.33 -13.52 8.13
C GLN A 168 -2.39 -14.96 8.59
N GLY A 169 -3.58 -15.46 8.82
CA GLY A 169 -3.84 -16.88 9.05
C GLY A 169 -4.02 -17.63 7.72
N SER A 170 -3.74 -18.92 7.74
CA SER A 170 -3.91 -19.83 6.60
C SER A 170 -4.88 -20.97 6.91
N ASN A 171 -5.28 -21.71 5.87
CA ASN A 171 -6.07 -22.93 5.99
C ASN A 171 -5.29 -24.10 6.63
N GLN A 172 -3.98 -23.93 6.84
CA GLN A 172 -3.11 -24.90 7.49
C GLN A 172 -2.85 -24.57 8.97
N ASN A 173 -3.59 -23.64 9.57
CA ASN A 173 -3.38 -23.12 10.93
C ASN A 173 -1.99 -22.53 11.16
N VAL A 174 -1.40 -21.96 10.12
CA VAL A 174 -0.11 -21.27 10.19
C VAL A 174 -0.33 -19.79 9.93
N THR A 175 0.29 -18.95 10.75
CA THR A 175 0.40 -17.51 10.46
C THR A 175 1.60 -17.23 9.59
N PHE A 176 1.45 -16.26 8.70
CA PHE A 176 2.54 -15.78 7.86
C PHE A 176 2.48 -14.25 7.74
N PHE A 177 3.62 -13.65 7.41
CA PHE A 177 3.71 -12.24 7.09
C PHE A 177 3.46 -12.02 5.60
N ALA A 178 2.68 -11.00 5.29
CA ALA A 178 2.49 -10.56 3.91
C ALA A 178 2.61 -9.03 3.84
N TYR A 179 3.10 -8.54 2.71
CA TYR A 179 3.38 -7.13 2.49
C TYR A 179 2.58 -6.62 1.30
N TYR A 180 2.07 -5.41 1.46
CA TYR A 180 1.32 -4.72 0.43
C TYR A 180 1.71 -3.26 0.43
N HIS A 181 1.87 -2.68 -0.75
CA HIS A 181 1.87 -1.24 -0.88
C HIS A 181 0.57 -0.77 -1.52
N GLY A 182 0.25 0.50 -1.36
CA GLY A 182 -1.01 1.01 -1.89
C GLY A 182 -1.09 2.52 -1.92
N ILE A 183 -2.19 2.97 -2.48
CA ILE A 183 -2.54 4.40 -2.52
C ILE A 183 -3.86 4.60 -1.79
N VAL A 184 -3.82 5.39 -0.73
CA VAL A 184 -5.01 5.87 -0.01
C VAL A 184 -5.36 7.24 -0.59
N GLN A 185 -6.54 7.35 -1.18
CA GLN A 185 -7.09 8.61 -1.66
C GLN A 185 -8.14 9.11 -0.68
N LEU A 186 -7.92 10.32 -0.16
CA LEU A 186 -8.84 10.98 0.74
C LEU A 186 -9.75 11.96 -0.01
N GLU A 187 -10.91 12.21 0.58
CA GLU A 187 -11.91 13.19 0.14
C GLU A 187 -12.22 14.13 1.31
N LYS A 188 -12.40 15.42 1.02
CA LYS A 188 -12.86 16.38 2.02
C LYS A 188 -14.39 16.37 2.07
N HIS A 189 -14.96 16.08 3.25
CA HIS A 189 -16.39 16.01 3.46
C HIS A 189 -16.75 16.72 4.77
N ASN A 190 -17.52 17.82 4.69
CA ASN A 190 -17.94 18.61 5.86
C ASN A 190 -16.79 18.99 6.81
N GLY A 191 -15.68 19.49 6.27
CA GLY A 191 -14.51 19.90 7.04
C GLY A 191 -13.62 18.74 7.55
N ARG A 192 -13.95 17.50 7.21
CA ARG A 192 -13.22 16.27 7.59
C ARG A 192 -12.57 15.62 6.38
N PHE A 193 -11.51 14.85 6.62
CA PHE A 193 -10.90 14.02 5.59
C PHE A 193 -11.35 12.56 5.78
N LEU A 194 -11.93 11.99 4.75
CA LEU A 194 -12.43 10.61 4.75
C LEU A 194 -11.80 9.84 3.60
N ILE A 195 -11.74 8.51 3.71
CA ILE A 195 -11.19 7.63 2.68
C ILE A 195 -12.21 7.47 1.56
N GLY A 196 -11.87 7.95 0.36
CA GLY A 196 -12.66 7.76 -0.85
C GLY A 196 -12.33 6.46 -1.57
N ARG A 197 -11.04 6.09 -1.54
CA ARG A 197 -10.55 4.88 -2.22
C ARG A 197 -9.23 4.40 -1.62
N ILE A 198 -9.04 3.09 -1.61
CA ILE A 198 -7.73 2.46 -1.42
C ILE A 198 -7.49 1.52 -2.61
N THR A 199 -6.27 1.57 -3.14
CA THR A 199 -5.79 0.62 -4.16
C THR A 199 -4.57 -0.09 -3.60
N TRP A 200 -4.58 -1.42 -3.61
CA TRP A 200 -3.53 -2.28 -3.08
C TRP A 200 -2.79 -3.01 -4.19
N TYR A 201 -1.51 -3.27 -3.94
CA TYR A 201 -0.62 -4.10 -4.75
C TYR A 201 0.11 -5.04 -3.80
N GLY A 202 0.08 -6.34 -4.08
CA GLY A 202 0.83 -7.35 -3.33
C GLY A 202 2.34 -7.21 -3.58
N GLU A 203 3.14 -7.63 -2.61
CA GLU A 203 4.58 -7.65 -2.73
C GLU A 203 5.10 -9.08 -2.63
N ASP A 204 5.82 -9.50 -3.66
CA ASP A 204 6.52 -10.78 -3.64
C ASP A 204 7.90 -10.63 -3.02
N PHE A 205 8.26 -11.52 -2.09
CA PHE A 205 9.63 -11.62 -1.60
C PHE A 205 10.48 -12.38 -2.62
N LEU A 206 11.06 -11.62 -3.54
CA LEU A 206 11.96 -12.15 -4.54
C LEU A 206 13.39 -12.18 -3.99
N CYS A 207 14.10 -13.30 -4.14
CA CYS A 207 15.53 -13.30 -3.93
C CYS A 207 16.22 -12.49 -5.05
N ALA A 208 17.46 -12.03 -4.79
CA ALA A 208 18.18 -11.12 -5.71
C ALA A 208 18.24 -11.62 -7.17
N ALA A 209 18.27 -12.93 -7.39
CA ALA A 209 18.31 -13.53 -8.73
C ALA A 209 17.01 -13.31 -9.55
N TYR A 210 15.90 -12.99 -8.90
CA TYR A 210 14.60 -12.76 -9.54
C TYR A 210 14.22 -11.29 -9.63
N HIS A 211 15.10 -10.37 -9.16
CA HIS A 211 14.89 -8.94 -9.38
C HIS A 211 15.17 -8.58 -10.83
N LEU A 212 14.11 -8.31 -11.57
CA LEU A 212 14.19 -7.89 -12.97
C LEU A 212 14.61 -6.42 -13.05
N TRP A 213 15.04 -5.98 -14.24
CA TRP A 213 15.43 -4.59 -14.51
C TRP A 213 14.37 -3.57 -14.10
N GLN A 214 13.09 -3.91 -14.23
CA GLN A 214 11.97 -3.04 -13.84
C GLN A 214 11.83 -2.82 -12.33
N HIS A 215 12.48 -3.63 -11.51
CA HIS A 215 12.48 -3.50 -10.06
C HIS A 215 13.57 -2.55 -9.53
N ASN A 216 14.42 -2.05 -10.41
CA ASN A 216 15.49 -1.14 -10.05
C ASN A 216 15.23 0.24 -10.68
N ALA A 217 15.25 1.31 -9.87
CA ALA A 217 14.93 2.66 -10.30
C ALA A 217 15.81 3.16 -11.45
N GLU A 218 17.13 2.96 -11.35
CA GLU A 218 18.08 3.43 -12.37
C GLU A 218 17.89 2.68 -13.68
N THR A 219 17.88 1.35 -13.61
CA THR A 219 17.75 0.52 -14.80
C THR A 219 16.40 0.72 -15.48
N SER A 220 15.31 0.83 -14.70
CA SER A 220 13.99 1.09 -15.26
C SER A 220 13.89 2.46 -15.93
N LEU A 221 14.53 3.48 -15.34
CA LEU A 221 14.62 4.83 -15.91
C LEU A 221 15.41 4.79 -17.22
N ASP A 222 16.61 4.20 -17.20
CA ASP A 222 17.52 4.16 -18.36
C ASP A 222 16.90 3.38 -19.53
N ILE A 223 16.17 2.29 -19.25
CA ILE A 223 15.48 1.53 -20.30
C ILE A 223 14.26 2.29 -20.82
N LYS A 224 13.36 2.69 -19.93
CA LYS A 224 12.08 3.29 -20.33
C LYS A 224 12.26 4.67 -20.98
N PHE A 225 12.95 5.56 -20.29
CA PHE A 225 13.08 6.95 -20.70
C PHE A 225 14.39 7.24 -21.45
N GLY A 226 15.43 6.43 -21.25
CA GLY A 226 16.66 6.49 -22.03
C GLY A 226 16.56 5.76 -23.36
N SER A 227 16.31 4.44 -23.32
CA SER A 227 16.34 3.62 -24.55
C SER A 227 15.07 3.71 -25.39
N TRP A 228 13.87 3.63 -24.76
CA TRP A 228 12.61 3.67 -25.49
C TRP A 228 12.25 5.10 -25.93
N CYS A 229 12.10 6.01 -24.99
CA CYS A 229 11.69 7.38 -25.26
C CYS A 229 12.82 8.28 -25.76
N LYS A 230 14.09 7.85 -25.64
CA LYS A 230 15.29 8.65 -26.01
C LYS A 230 15.28 10.04 -25.36
N LEU A 231 14.68 10.14 -24.20
CA LEU A 231 14.51 11.42 -23.50
C LEU A 231 15.76 11.82 -22.69
N ILE A 232 16.54 10.85 -22.19
CA ILE A 232 17.66 11.14 -21.30
C ILE A 232 18.90 11.55 -22.10
N LYS A 233 19.36 12.80 -21.93
CA LYS A 233 20.62 13.33 -22.45
C LYS A 233 21.76 13.12 -21.46
N LYS A 234 21.52 13.40 -20.17
CA LYS A 234 22.49 13.25 -19.08
C LYS A 234 21.76 12.91 -17.81
N ARG A 235 22.14 11.82 -17.14
CA ARG A 235 21.59 11.40 -15.86
C ARG A 235 22.60 11.71 -14.74
N TRP A 236 22.08 12.18 -13.61
CA TRP A 236 22.86 12.39 -12.38
C TRP A 236 22.83 11.13 -11.49
N PRO A 237 23.82 10.95 -10.61
CA PRO A 237 23.80 9.84 -9.66
C PRO A 237 22.53 9.85 -8.81
N VAL A 238 22.02 8.66 -8.49
CA VAL A 238 20.91 8.48 -7.58
C VAL A 238 21.25 9.06 -6.21
N ARG A 239 20.32 9.82 -5.66
CA ARG A 239 20.35 10.25 -4.26
C ARG A 239 19.31 9.44 -3.51
N GLN A 240 19.72 8.80 -2.42
CA GLN A 240 18.83 8.01 -1.58
C GLN A 240 18.80 8.56 -0.15
N ASN A 241 17.59 8.75 0.39
CA ASN A 241 17.36 9.09 1.78
C ASN A 241 16.30 8.13 2.34
N GLY A 242 16.72 7.21 3.22
CA GLY A 242 15.86 6.11 3.65
C GLY A 242 15.41 5.27 2.44
N TYR A 243 14.12 5.10 2.28
CA TYR A 243 13.53 4.38 1.14
C TYR A 243 13.15 5.29 -0.05
N VAL A 244 13.43 6.58 0.03
CA VAL A 244 13.16 7.54 -1.05
C VAL A 244 14.38 7.69 -1.93
N LYS A 245 14.26 7.31 -3.20
CA LYS A 245 15.28 7.51 -4.23
C LYS A 245 14.88 8.64 -5.15
N THR A 246 15.82 9.53 -5.45
CA THR A 246 15.64 10.65 -6.36
C THR A 246 16.66 10.59 -7.47
N ILE A 247 16.21 10.62 -8.72
CA ILE A 247 17.05 10.65 -9.91
C ILE A 247 16.72 11.91 -10.70
N ASP A 248 17.73 12.75 -10.89
CA ASP A 248 17.64 13.93 -11.73
C ASP A 248 18.30 13.64 -13.09
N PHE A 249 17.73 14.18 -14.16
CA PHE A 249 18.33 14.10 -15.50
C PHE A 249 17.96 15.29 -16.39
N ASP A 250 18.83 15.57 -17.34
CA ASP A 250 18.58 16.53 -18.40
C ASP A 250 18.01 15.79 -19.62
N GLY A 251 16.94 16.33 -20.17
CA GLY A 251 16.28 15.77 -21.35
C GLY A 251 16.93 16.19 -22.67
N THR A 252 16.74 15.40 -23.70
CA THR A 252 17.11 15.73 -25.09
C THR A 252 16.28 16.89 -25.65
N ASP A 253 15.11 17.14 -25.05
CA ASP A 253 14.22 18.26 -25.29
C ASP A 253 14.63 19.57 -24.56
N GLY A 254 15.78 19.55 -23.87
CA GLY A 254 16.27 20.67 -23.06
C GLY A 254 15.58 20.83 -21.71
N GLY A 255 14.67 19.94 -21.34
CA GLY A 255 14.00 19.93 -20.03
C GLY A 255 14.90 19.38 -18.92
N HIS A 256 14.65 19.81 -17.68
CA HIS A 256 15.24 19.24 -16.48
C HIS A 256 14.18 18.41 -15.75
N TYR A 257 14.50 17.17 -15.44
CA TYR A 257 13.57 16.19 -14.89
C TYR A 257 14.04 15.68 -13.54
N ARG A 258 13.09 15.32 -12.68
CA ARG A 258 13.30 14.64 -11.40
C ARG A 258 12.28 13.54 -11.24
N PHE A 259 12.77 12.32 -11.10
CA PHE A 259 11.94 11.17 -10.79
C PHE A 259 12.18 10.71 -9.36
N ILE A 260 11.10 10.44 -8.64
CA ILE A 260 11.12 9.99 -7.24
C ILE A 260 10.56 8.59 -7.20
N TYR A 261 11.32 7.68 -6.62
CA TYR A 261 10.96 6.30 -6.40
C TYR A 261 10.90 6.00 -4.90
N PHE A 262 10.02 5.09 -4.52
CA PHE A 262 10.02 4.50 -3.18
C PHE A 262 10.51 3.07 -3.27
N GLN A 263 11.51 2.73 -2.46
CA GLN A 263 11.97 1.36 -2.33
C GLN A 263 11.05 0.61 -1.36
N LEU A 264 10.44 -0.45 -1.84
CA LEU A 264 9.62 -1.36 -1.04
C LEU A 264 10.50 -2.22 -0.14
N THR A 265 9.88 -2.88 0.85
CA THR A 265 10.57 -3.78 1.78
C THR A 265 11.22 -4.98 1.08
N ASN A 266 10.64 -5.44 -0.03
CA ASN A 266 11.21 -6.50 -0.87
C ASN A 266 12.37 -6.03 -1.78
N GLY A 267 12.78 -4.75 -1.68
CA GLY A 267 13.86 -4.18 -2.50
C GLY A 267 13.42 -3.64 -3.86
N THR A 268 12.15 -3.78 -4.24
CA THR A 268 11.62 -3.22 -5.50
C THR A 268 11.44 -1.71 -5.40
N ASP A 269 11.88 -0.99 -6.41
CA ASP A 269 11.67 0.45 -6.53
C ASP A 269 10.39 0.73 -7.34
N VAL A 270 9.47 1.49 -6.77
CA VAL A 270 8.24 1.92 -7.45
C VAL A 270 8.28 3.42 -7.75
N LEU A 271 7.95 3.79 -8.99
CA LEU A 271 7.90 5.20 -9.40
C LEU A 271 6.73 5.90 -8.71
N ALA A 272 7.05 6.92 -7.89
CA ALA A 272 6.09 7.67 -7.10
C ALA A 272 5.71 9.01 -7.74
N LYS A 273 6.70 9.75 -8.27
CA LYS A 273 6.48 11.07 -8.90
C LYS A 273 7.40 11.29 -10.08
N GLN A 274 6.88 11.99 -11.07
CA GLN A 274 7.65 12.53 -12.20
C GLN A 274 7.50 14.04 -12.18
N LEU A 275 8.61 14.76 -12.16
CA LEU A 275 8.65 16.21 -12.08
C LEU A 275 9.49 16.78 -13.21
N ARG A 276 9.09 17.96 -13.73
CA ARG A 276 9.85 18.76 -14.69
C ARG A 276 10.01 20.18 -14.16
N LYS A 277 11.16 20.80 -14.35
CA LYS A 277 11.33 22.23 -14.07
C LYS A 277 10.60 23.06 -15.12
N ASN A 278 9.79 24.01 -14.66
CA ASN A 278 9.18 25.02 -15.51
C ASN A 278 10.16 26.17 -15.81
N SER A 279 9.71 27.14 -16.61
CA SER A 279 10.51 28.33 -16.98
C SER A 279 10.92 29.21 -15.79
N SER A 280 10.17 29.16 -14.67
CA SER A 280 10.51 29.86 -13.42
C SER A 280 11.44 29.07 -12.49
N GLY A 281 11.89 27.87 -12.90
CA GLY A 281 12.78 27.00 -12.13
C GLY A 281 12.08 26.18 -11.06
N GLN A 282 10.76 26.20 -10.99
CA GLN A 282 9.96 25.40 -10.04
C GLN A 282 9.68 24.00 -10.61
N TRP A 283 9.59 23.02 -9.69
CA TRP A 283 9.22 21.66 -10.05
C TRP A 283 7.71 21.51 -10.19
N GLU A 284 7.27 21.06 -11.36
CA GLU A 284 5.88 20.75 -11.66
C GLU A 284 5.69 19.26 -11.86
N LEU A 285 4.57 18.72 -11.36
CA LEU A 285 4.19 17.33 -11.56
C LEU A 285 3.82 17.13 -13.05
N ILE A 286 4.38 16.08 -13.62
CA ILE A 286 4.07 15.65 -14.99
C ILE A 286 3.69 14.18 -15.00
N HIS A 287 3.15 13.72 -16.10
CA HIS A 287 2.90 12.30 -16.34
C HIS A 287 3.44 11.94 -17.73
N LEU A 288 4.52 11.15 -17.74
CA LEU A 288 5.11 10.59 -18.95
C LEU A 288 4.80 9.10 -18.99
N ASP A 289 4.19 8.67 -20.07
CA ASP A 289 3.94 7.25 -20.33
C ASP A 289 5.03 6.69 -21.26
N ALA A 290 5.94 5.92 -20.69
CA ALA A 290 7.02 5.32 -21.45
C ALA A 290 6.55 4.21 -22.41
N ASP A 291 5.41 3.57 -22.13
CA ASP A 291 4.87 2.52 -23.00
C ASP A 291 4.35 3.11 -24.31
N GLY A 292 4.02 4.41 -24.32
CA GLY A 292 3.69 5.16 -25.53
C GLY A 292 4.89 5.48 -26.44
N CYS A 293 6.13 5.22 -25.96
CA CYS A 293 7.35 5.43 -26.74
C CYS A 293 7.77 4.18 -27.55
N LEU A 294 7.12 3.05 -27.36
CA LEU A 294 7.34 1.80 -28.09
C LEU A 294 6.47 1.75 -29.34
#